data_e0cc06be7e1bbe9dc1426c395c1469ef
#
_entry.id   e0cc06be7e1bbe9dc1426c395c1469ef
#
_cell.length_a   1.000
_cell.length_b   1.000
_cell.length_c   1.000
_cell.angle_alpha   90.00
_cell.angle_beta   90.00
_cell.angle_gamma   90.00
#
_symmetry.space_group_name_H-M   'P 1'
#
loop_
_entity.id
_entity.type
_entity.pdbx_description
1 polymer ?
#
loop_
_entity_poly.entity_id
_entity_poly.type
_entity_poly.pdbx_seq_one_letter_code
_entity_poly.pdbx_strand_id
1 'polypeptide(L)'
;MAGQRIWLTHGHRYLHGYQVSELAWWARKLEADIVVFGHTHVPLVKWFGDVLLVNPGSPVLPRSEMGATFAVLTVKEGERPEAELYKL
;
A
#
# COMPACT_ATOMS: atom_id res chain seq x y z
N MET A 1 2.42 7.30 -13.93
CA MET A 1 0.96 7.47 -13.94
C MET A 1 0.65 8.80 -13.26
N ALA A 2 0.07 9.75 -14.00
CA ALA A 2 -0.26 11.09 -13.51
C ALA A 2 0.87 11.77 -12.71
N GLY A 3 2.13 11.57 -13.11
CA GLY A 3 3.30 12.11 -12.42
C GLY A 3 3.70 11.40 -11.15
N GLN A 4 2.99 10.34 -10.76
CA GLN A 4 3.28 9.55 -9.56
C GLN A 4 4.08 8.31 -9.94
N ARG A 5 5.05 7.97 -9.10
CA ARG A 5 5.83 6.75 -9.27
C ARG A 5 5.31 5.71 -8.28
N ILE A 6 4.83 4.58 -8.81
CA ILE A 6 4.24 3.52 -8.01
C ILE A 6 5.15 2.31 -7.98
N TRP A 7 5.43 1.80 -6.78
CA TRP A 7 6.19 0.57 -6.58
C TRP A 7 5.24 -0.54 -6.17
N LEU A 8 5.13 -1.57 -7.01
CA LEU A 8 4.35 -2.76 -6.71
C LEU A 8 5.28 -3.84 -6.20
N THR A 9 5.00 -4.40 -5.05
CA THR A 9 5.83 -5.45 -4.48
C THR A 9 4.98 -6.40 -3.63
N HIS A 10 5.40 -7.68 -3.58
CA HIS A 10 4.82 -8.60 -2.60
C HIS A 10 5.17 -8.16 -1.17
N GLY A 11 6.35 -7.62 -0.97
CA GLY A 11 6.76 -7.03 0.29
C GLY A 11 7.42 -7.97 1.28
N HIS A 12 7.48 -9.28 1.01
CA HIS A 12 7.98 -10.27 1.97
C HIS A 12 9.43 -10.05 2.39
N ARG A 13 10.24 -9.39 1.56
CA ARG A 13 11.63 -9.08 1.88
C ARG A 13 11.80 -7.83 2.73
N TYR A 14 10.75 -7.02 2.84
CA TYR A 14 10.81 -5.69 3.43
C TYR A 14 9.87 -5.52 4.62
N LEU A 15 9.22 -6.61 5.01
CA LEU A 15 8.30 -6.62 6.13
C LEU A 15 8.81 -7.56 7.22
N HIS A 16 8.87 -7.05 8.42
CA HIS A 16 9.17 -7.84 9.60
C HIS A 16 7.89 -7.90 10.44
N GLY A 17 7.12 -9.00 10.30
CA GLY A 17 5.78 -9.07 10.85
C GLY A 17 4.86 -8.09 10.13
N TYR A 18 4.23 -7.18 10.85
CA TYR A 18 3.33 -6.17 10.28
C TYR A 18 3.96 -4.77 10.23
N GLN A 19 5.26 -4.66 10.45
CA GLN A 19 5.94 -3.38 10.39
C GLN A 19 6.23 -2.98 8.95
N VAL A 20 5.94 -1.75 8.61
CA VAL A 20 6.05 -1.26 7.23
C VAL A 20 7.10 -0.15 7.06
N SER A 21 7.83 0.18 8.13
CA SER A 21 8.83 1.26 8.08
C SER A 21 9.95 0.98 7.08
N GLU A 22 10.34 -0.29 6.91
CA GLU A 22 11.36 -0.67 5.93
C GLU A 22 10.86 -0.46 4.50
N LEU A 23 9.59 -0.75 4.23
CA LEU A 23 9.00 -0.45 2.93
C LEU A 23 9.06 1.04 2.61
N ALA A 24 8.74 1.89 3.57
CA ALA A 24 8.81 3.33 3.39
C ALA A 24 10.25 3.79 3.13
N TRP A 25 11.22 3.21 3.81
CA TRP A 25 12.63 3.52 3.61
C TRP A 25 13.08 3.18 2.17
N TRP A 26 12.74 1.97 1.71
CA TRP A 26 13.06 1.55 0.34
C TRP A 26 12.32 2.40 -0.70
N ALA A 27 11.07 2.77 -0.42
CA ALA A 27 10.30 3.63 -1.32
C ALA A 27 11.02 4.96 -1.56
N ARG A 28 11.59 5.55 -0.52
CA ARG A 28 12.36 6.78 -0.66
C ARG A 28 13.61 6.59 -1.49
N LYS A 29 14.29 5.44 -1.34
CA LYS A 29 15.46 5.11 -2.15
C LYS A 29 15.11 4.94 -3.62
N LEU A 30 13.95 4.39 -3.91
CA LEU A 30 13.45 4.17 -5.26
C LEU A 30 12.72 5.39 -5.82
N GLU A 31 12.60 6.44 -5.04
CA GLU A 31 11.84 7.65 -5.38
C GLU A 31 10.37 7.34 -5.70
N ALA A 32 9.80 6.37 -5.01
CA ALA A 32 8.40 6.01 -5.15
C ALA A 32 7.50 6.92 -4.32
N ASP A 33 6.38 7.30 -4.87
CA ASP A 33 5.37 8.11 -4.18
C ASP A 33 4.32 7.23 -3.51
N ILE A 34 4.09 6.06 -4.09
CA ILE A 34 3.07 5.12 -3.64
C ILE A 34 3.68 3.72 -3.63
N VAL A 35 3.45 2.97 -2.57
CA VAL A 35 3.81 1.55 -2.50
C VAL A 35 2.54 0.73 -2.36
N VAL A 36 2.31 -0.18 -3.28
CA VAL A 36 1.23 -1.16 -3.19
C VAL A 36 1.88 -2.51 -2.89
N PHE A 37 1.51 -3.10 -1.77
CA PHE A 37 2.16 -4.33 -1.30
C PHE A 37 1.14 -5.33 -0.76
N GLY A 38 1.58 -6.57 -0.62
CA GLY A 38 0.76 -7.66 -0.10
C GLY A 38 1.41 -8.35 1.08
N HIS A 39 1.50 -9.66 1.02
CA HIS A 39 2.12 -10.56 1.98
C HIS A 39 1.34 -10.74 3.28
N THR A 40 1.01 -9.69 4.01
CA THR A 40 0.32 -9.81 5.31
C THR A 40 -1.15 -10.20 5.19
N HIS A 41 -1.77 -9.95 4.05
CA HIS A 41 -3.21 -10.11 3.80
C HIS A 41 -4.07 -9.26 4.75
N VAL A 42 -3.47 -8.23 5.36
CA VAL A 42 -4.14 -7.29 6.25
C VAL A 42 -4.21 -5.93 5.55
N PRO A 43 -5.42 -5.37 5.36
CA PRO A 43 -5.55 -4.09 4.65
C PRO A 43 -4.91 -2.95 5.43
N LEU A 44 -4.27 -2.05 4.70
CA LEU A 44 -3.62 -0.89 5.30
C LEU A 44 -3.57 0.26 4.29
N VAL A 45 -3.93 1.45 4.74
CA VAL A 45 -3.65 2.69 4.01
C VAL A 45 -2.99 3.62 5.01
N LYS A 46 -1.74 3.98 4.76
CA LYS A 46 -0.99 4.81 5.70
C LYS A 46 0.02 5.69 4.98
N TRP A 47 0.14 6.92 5.41
CA TRP A 47 1.17 7.84 4.95
C TRP A 47 2.40 7.76 5.85
N PHE A 48 3.58 7.63 5.24
CA PHE A 48 4.87 7.81 5.88
C PHE A 48 5.54 9.01 5.22
N GLY A 49 5.42 10.19 5.83
CA GLY A 49 5.86 11.40 5.18
C GLY A 49 5.13 11.60 3.86
N ASP A 50 5.87 11.65 2.76
CA ASP A 50 5.31 11.84 1.43
C ASP A 50 5.03 10.53 0.67
N VAL A 51 5.19 9.39 1.34
CA VAL A 51 4.98 8.08 0.72
C VAL A 51 3.67 7.47 1.20
N LEU A 52 2.80 7.11 0.26
CA LEU A 52 1.54 6.43 0.57
C LEU A 52 1.74 4.92 0.49
N LEU A 53 1.49 4.23 1.59
CA LEU A 53 1.57 2.77 1.67
C LEU A 53 0.16 2.20 1.60
N VAL A 54 -0.05 1.28 0.66
CA VAL A 54 -1.37 0.66 0.44
C VAL A 54 -1.23 -0.86 0.42
N ASN A 55 -1.93 -1.53 1.31
CA ASN A 55 -2.14 -2.97 1.23
C ASN A 55 -3.65 -3.17 1.10
N PRO A 56 -4.14 -3.68 -0.02
CA PRO A 56 -5.58 -3.86 -0.22
C PRO A 56 -6.19 -4.98 0.61
N GLY A 57 -5.39 -5.73 1.36
CA GLY A 57 -5.84 -6.93 2.03
C GLY A 57 -5.94 -8.08 1.03
N SER A 58 -6.84 -9.02 1.28
CA SER A 58 -7.03 -10.14 0.38
C SER A 58 -8.52 -10.40 0.16
N PRO A 59 -8.96 -10.53 -1.09
CA PRO A 59 -10.34 -10.94 -1.37
C PRO A 59 -10.56 -12.44 -1.20
N VAL A 60 -9.49 -13.23 -1.10
CA VAL A 60 -9.54 -14.70 -1.07
C VAL A 60 -9.05 -15.26 0.25
N LEU A 61 -7.95 -14.72 0.80
CA LEU A 61 -7.30 -15.21 2.01
C LEU A 61 -7.15 -14.08 3.03
N PRO A 62 -8.28 -13.51 3.52
CA PRO A 62 -8.18 -12.40 4.46
C PRO A 62 -7.62 -12.82 5.82
N ARG A 63 -6.85 -11.94 6.46
CA ARG A 63 -6.28 -12.14 7.79
C ARG A 63 -6.59 -10.97 8.73
N SER A 64 -7.70 -10.30 8.48
CA SER A 64 -8.16 -9.21 9.33
C SER A 64 -9.61 -9.42 9.72
N GLU A 65 -10.06 -8.71 10.76
CA GLU A 65 -11.45 -8.75 11.20
C GLU A 65 -12.40 -8.17 10.15
N MET A 66 -11.88 -7.37 9.25
CA MET A 66 -12.67 -6.84 8.14
C MET A 66 -13.09 -7.91 7.14
N GLY A 67 -12.42 -9.07 7.16
CA GLY A 67 -12.67 -10.12 6.18
C GLY A 67 -12.05 -9.80 4.83
N ALA A 68 -12.70 -10.22 3.76
CA ALA A 68 -12.23 -9.97 2.40
C ALA A 68 -12.33 -8.49 2.05
N THR A 69 -11.26 -7.92 1.53
CA THR A 69 -11.17 -6.50 1.23
C THR A 69 -10.50 -6.23 -0.11
N PHE A 70 -10.70 -5.03 -0.61
CA PHE A 70 -9.96 -4.50 -1.76
C PHE A 70 -9.77 -2.99 -1.56
N ALA A 71 -8.91 -2.41 -2.37
CA ALA A 71 -8.65 -0.97 -2.32
C ALA A 71 -8.88 -0.33 -3.67
N VAL A 72 -9.31 0.93 -3.65
CA VAL A 72 -9.37 1.78 -4.84
C VAL A 72 -8.37 2.90 -4.66
N LEU A 73 -7.42 2.99 -5.59
CA LEU A 73 -6.40 4.02 -5.61
C LEU A 73 -6.79 5.07 -6.66
N THR A 74 -6.91 6.32 -6.24
CA THR A 74 -7.22 7.42 -7.13
C THR A 74 -5.98 8.31 -7.27
N VAL A 75 -5.53 8.49 -8.51
CA VAL A 75 -4.35 9.30 -8.83
C VAL A 75 -4.76 10.35 -9.85
N LYS A 76 -4.61 11.62 -9.49
CA LYS A 76 -4.91 12.75 -10.37
C LYS A 76 -3.69 13.64 -10.49
N GLU A 77 -3.44 14.17 -11.67
CA GLU A 77 -2.34 15.08 -11.90
C GLU A 77 -2.46 16.32 -11.04
N GLY A 78 -1.36 16.70 -10.38
CA GLY A 78 -1.30 17.88 -9.52
C GLY A 78 -1.94 17.71 -8.15
N GLU A 79 -2.48 16.54 -7.82
CA GLU A 79 -3.10 16.27 -6.53
C GLU A 79 -2.43 15.12 -5.81
N ARG A 80 -2.58 15.08 -4.49
CA ARG A 80 -2.10 13.93 -3.71
C ARG A 80 -2.93 12.70 -4.05
N PRO A 81 -2.30 11.52 -4.15
CA PRO A 81 -3.05 10.30 -4.37
C PRO A 81 -3.91 9.94 -3.16
N GLU A 82 -5.01 9.27 -3.40
CA GLU A 82 -5.91 8.79 -2.36
C GLU A 82 -6.14 7.29 -2.53
N ALA A 83 -6.27 6.59 -1.41
CA ALA A 83 -6.62 5.18 -1.43
C ALA A 83 -7.74 4.92 -0.42
N GLU A 84 -8.73 4.13 -0.82
CA GLU A 84 -9.83 3.76 0.05
C GLU A 84 -9.96 2.25 0.10
N LEU A 85 -10.21 1.72 1.30
CA LEU A 85 -10.43 0.31 1.52
C LEU A 85 -11.93 0.02 1.53
N TYR A 86 -12.29 -1.09 0.88
CA TYR A 86 -13.67 -1.54 0.80
C TYR A 86 -13.76 -3.00 1.23
N LYS A 87 -14.83 -3.31 1.92
CA LYS A 87 -15.14 -4.66 2.32
C LYS A 87 -15.99 -5.34 1.24
N LEU A 88 -15.65 -6.57 0.91
CA LEU A 88 -16.45 -7.37 -0.02
C LEU A 88 -17.73 -7.91 0.61
#